data_e238c5bd64fc5ee6302f6a8d0ab71a06
#
_entry.id   e238c5bd64fc5ee6302f6a8d0ab71a06
#
_cell.length_a   1.000
_cell.length_b   1.000
_cell.length_c   1.000
_cell.angle_alpha   90.00
_cell.angle_beta   90.00
_cell.angle_gamma   90.00
#
_symmetry.space_group_name_H-M   'P 1'
#
loop_
_entity.id
_entity.type
_entity.pdbx_description
1 polymer ?
#
loop_
_entity_poly.entity_id
_entity_poly.type
_entity_poly.pdbx_seq_one_letter_code
_entity_poly.pdbx_strand_id
1 'polypeptide(L)'
;SEMCIRDRNCGTELYQNGILQKYGVRVLGTSVEAIMYTEDRDLFVKKLDEIPMKTPKSHAVESMEDALKAAREIGYPVMVRSAYALGGLGSGICPDEEAFIKLAESSFTFSKQILVEESLKGWKEIEFEVIRDANDHCFTVASMENFDPLGIHTGESIVVAPTCSLTDEQVKMLQELSTKCIRHLGIVGECNIQYAFNAETNDYRVIEVNARLSRSSALASKATGYPLAFVAAKIALGYTLDQIGEMGTPNSAYAAPQLDYLICKIPRWDLTKFVGVSREIGSSMKSVGEIMSIGRSFEEIIQKGLRMIGQGMHGFVGNEGVEFDDLDYELSHPTDLRVFAIAEALEKGYAIDRIFELTKIDPWFLGKLKNIVDYKQKLSQYNNCLLYTSPSPRDS
;
A
#
# COMPACT_ATOMS: atom_id res chain seq x y z
N SER A 1 -2.16 1.31 15.23
CA SER A 1 -1.53 1.23 16.56
C SER A 1 -2.47 0.56 17.54
N GLU A 2 -1.94 -0.07 18.58
CA GLU A 2 -2.75 -0.74 19.64
C GLU A 2 -3.83 0.16 20.24
N MET A 3 -3.59 1.46 20.31
CA MET A 3 -4.54 2.43 20.85
C MET A 3 -5.80 2.51 19.96
N CYS A 4 -5.65 2.62 18.65
CA CYS A 4 -6.80 2.64 17.73
C CYS A 4 -7.60 1.33 17.75
N ILE A 5 -6.94 0.18 17.91
CA ILE A 5 -7.61 -1.12 18.02
C ILE A 5 -8.45 -1.18 19.30
N ARG A 6 -7.90 -0.75 20.45
CA ARG A 6 -8.64 -0.72 21.73
C ARG A 6 -9.85 0.21 21.67
N ASP A 7 -9.67 1.41 21.13
CA ASP A 7 -10.74 2.41 21.01
C ASP A 7 -11.88 1.90 20.14
N ARG A 8 -11.56 1.26 19.01
CA ARG A 8 -12.55 0.66 18.12
C ARG A 8 -13.27 -0.51 18.76
N ASN A 9 -12.55 -1.44 19.39
CA ASN A 9 -13.15 -2.58 20.07
C ASN A 9 -14.08 -2.13 21.19
N CYS A 10 -13.64 -1.16 21.99
CA CYS A 10 -14.47 -0.57 23.05
C CYS A 10 -15.73 0.12 22.48
N GLY A 11 -15.59 0.91 21.43
CA GLY A 11 -16.71 1.59 20.77
C GLY A 11 -17.72 0.61 20.19
N THR A 12 -17.24 -0.45 19.52
CA THR A 12 -18.07 -1.52 18.96
C THR A 12 -18.81 -2.27 20.06
N GLU A 13 -18.13 -2.64 21.16
CA GLU A 13 -18.73 -3.35 22.28
C GLU A 13 -19.77 -2.50 23.00
N LEU A 14 -19.50 -1.23 23.23
CA LEU A 14 -20.48 -0.29 23.82
C LEU A 14 -21.72 -0.13 22.94
N TYR A 15 -21.55 -0.11 21.62
CA TYR A 15 -22.64 -0.04 20.65
C TYR A 15 -23.48 -1.33 20.69
N GLN A 16 -22.86 -2.50 20.56
CA GLN A 16 -23.51 -3.80 20.54
C GLN A 16 -24.29 -4.09 21.83
N ASN A 17 -23.78 -3.64 22.98
CA ASN A 17 -24.43 -3.76 24.27
C ASN A 17 -25.52 -2.69 24.53
N GLY A 18 -25.82 -1.84 23.53
CA GLY A 18 -26.84 -0.79 23.64
C GLY A 18 -26.51 0.35 24.63
N ILE A 19 -25.25 0.43 25.07
CA ILE A 19 -24.85 1.42 26.08
C ILE A 19 -24.88 2.83 25.50
N LEU A 20 -24.42 2.99 24.26
CA LEU A 20 -24.43 4.31 23.59
C LEU A 20 -25.86 4.85 23.47
N GLN A 21 -26.82 4.01 23.07
CA GLN A 21 -28.23 4.38 22.96
C GLN A 21 -28.84 4.67 24.32
N LYS A 22 -28.55 3.83 25.33
CA LYS A 22 -29.06 3.99 26.70
C LYS A 22 -28.70 5.33 27.30
N TYR A 23 -27.50 5.82 27.03
CA TYR A 23 -27.01 7.09 27.60
C TYR A 23 -27.07 8.28 26.63
N GLY A 24 -27.68 8.10 25.42
CA GLY A 24 -27.81 9.15 24.43
C GLY A 24 -26.47 9.66 23.90
N VAL A 25 -25.44 8.80 23.87
CA VAL A 25 -24.11 9.16 23.38
C VAL A 25 -24.10 9.17 21.86
N ARG A 26 -23.78 10.32 21.27
CA ARG A 26 -23.63 10.47 19.83
C ARG A 26 -22.22 10.08 19.40
N VAL A 27 -22.10 9.15 18.45
CA VAL A 27 -20.86 8.84 17.77
C VAL A 27 -20.58 9.95 16.74
N LEU A 28 -19.36 10.49 16.74
CA LEU A 28 -18.93 11.56 15.84
C LEU A 28 -18.19 10.95 14.63
N GLY A 29 -18.49 11.46 13.43
CA GLY A 29 -17.88 10.98 12.19
C GLY A 29 -18.50 9.69 11.69
N THR A 30 -17.67 8.71 11.32
CA THR A 30 -18.12 7.42 10.78
C THR A 30 -18.90 6.62 11.83
N SER A 31 -20.05 6.06 11.45
CA SER A 31 -20.89 5.26 12.33
C SER A 31 -20.19 3.96 12.75
N VAL A 32 -20.61 3.39 13.90
CA VAL A 32 -20.06 2.12 14.38
C VAL A 32 -20.38 0.99 13.42
N GLU A 33 -21.57 1.01 12.79
CA GLU A 33 -21.95 0.02 11.77
C GLU A 33 -21.00 0.05 10.57
N ALA A 34 -20.66 1.26 10.06
CA ALA A 34 -19.73 1.40 8.95
C ALA A 34 -18.32 0.90 9.33
N ILE A 35 -17.89 1.13 10.57
CA ILE A 35 -16.63 0.58 11.09
C ILE A 35 -16.70 -0.96 11.15
N MET A 36 -17.81 -1.54 11.63
CA MET A 36 -17.98 -2.99 11.67
C MET A 36 -17.94 -3.60 10.26
N TYR A 37 -18.56 -2.98 9.26
CA TYR A 37 -18.51 -3.44 7.87
C TYR A 37 -17.08 -3.41 7.30
N THR A 38 -16.23 -2.50 7.72
CA THR A 38 -14.86 -2.41 7.21
C THR A 38 -13.85 -3.29 7.95
N GLU A 39 -14.12 -3.63 9.21
CA GLU A 39 -13.21 -4.40 10.06
C GLU A 39 -13.48 -5.92 10.00
N ASP A 40 -14.73 -6.31 9.81
CA ASP A 40 -15.12 -7.72 9.70
C ASP A 40 -15.10 -8.15 8.23
N ARG A 41 -14.26 -9.12 7.90
CA ARG A 41 -14.05 -9.57 6.53
C ARG A 41 -15.32 -10.10 5.87
N ASP A 42 -16.11 -10.89 6.60
CA ASP A 42 -17.34 -11.48 6.08
C ASP A 42 -18.40 -10.41 5.86
N LEU A 43 -18.53 -9.48 6.79
CA LEU A 43 -19.46 -8.36 6.65
C LEU A 43 -19.04 -7.46 5.49
N PHE A 44 -17.73 -7.22 5.34
CA PHE A 44 -17.18 -6.42 4.25
C PHE A 44 -17.54 -7.01 2.87
N VAL A 45 -17.24 -8.30 2.67
CA VAL A 45 -17.55 -8.99 1.41
C VAL A 45 -19.06 -8.94 1.13
N LYS A 46 -19.89 -9.33 2.10
CA LYS A 46 -21.37 -9.30 1.96
C LYS A 46 -21.88 -7.91 1.63
N LYS A 47 -21.29 -6.88 2.26
CA LYS A 47 -21.71 -5.49 2.02
C LYS A 47 -21.30 -5.02 0.63
N LEU A 48 -20.15 -5.40 0.13
CA LEU A 48 -19.70 -5.06 -1.23
C LEU A 48 -20.41 -5.88 -2.31
N ASP A 49 -20.88 -7.08 -2.02
CA ASP A 49 -21.68 -7.89 -2.94
C ASP A 49 -23.06 -7.26 -3.24
N GLU A 50 -23.56 -6.36 -2.38
CA GLU A 50 -24.81 -5.59 -2.64
C GLU A 50 -24.66 -4.63 -3.84
N ILE A 51 -23.45 -4.31 -4.25
CA ILE A 51 -23.10 -3.46 -5.39
C ILE A 51 -22.09 -4.18 -6.28
N PRO A 52 -21.95 -3.83 -7.58
CA PRO A 52 -20.99 -4.48 -8.48
C PRO A 52 -19.54 -4.09 -8.16
N MET A 53 -19.08 -4.42 -6.94
CA MET A 53 -17.71 -4.30 -6.49
C MET A 53 -17.09 -5.68 -6.37
N LYS A 54 -15.82 -5.79 -6.77
CA LYS A 54 -15.10 -7.05 -6.72
C LYS A 54 -14.20 -7.10 -5.49
N THR A 55 -14.35 -8.14 -4.68
CA THR A 55 -13.43 -8.50 -3.60
C THR A 55 -12.65 -9.77 -3.99
N PRO A 56 -11.51 -10.09 -3.37
CA PRO A 56 -10.88 -11.38 -3.56
C PRO A 56 -11.84 -12.50 -3.20
N LYS A 57 -11.94 -13.53 -4.04
CA LYS A 57 -12.71 -14.74 -3.70
C LYS A 57 -12.12 -15.31 -2.42
N SER A 58 -12.96 -15.61 -1.44
CA SER A 58 -12.52 -16.06 -0.13
C SER A 58 -13.56 -16.99 0.48
N HIS A 59 -13.09 -18.08 1.08
CA HIS A 59 -13.92 -19.01 1.84
C HIS A 59 -13.34 -19.20 3.24
N ALA A 60 -14.16 -18.95 4.25
CA ALA A 60 -13.83 -19.29 5.63
C ALA A 60 -14.19 -20.77 5.86
N VAL A 61 -13.24 -21.58 6.28
CA VAL A 61 -13.39 -23.03 6.40
C VAL A 61 -12.83 -23.52 7.74
N GLU A 62 -13.47 -24.58 8.29
CA GLU A 62 -13.13 -25.15 9.59
C GLU A 62 -12.69 -26.62 9.48
N SER A 63 -12.70 -27.19 8.26
CA SER A 63 -12.25 -28.55 7.99
C SER A 63 -11.31 -28.59 6.79
N MET A 64 -10.42 -29.59 6.76
CA MET A 64 -9.51 -29.84 5.64
C MET A 64 -10.29 -30.17 4.35
N GLU A 65 -11.42 -30.88 4.47
CA GLU A 65 -12.27 -31.24 3.33
C GLU A 65 -12.85 -29.99 2.65
N ASP A 66 -13.43 -29.07 3.45
CA ASP A 66 -13.95 -27.81 2.95
C ASP A 66 -12.84 -26.91 2.40
N ALA A 67 -11.67 -26.93 3.05
CA ALA A 67 -10.52 -26.16 2.59
C ALA A 67 -10.04 -26.60 1.21
N LEU A 68 -9.93 -27.90 0.97
CA LEU A 68 -9.57 -28.45 -0.35
C LEU A 68 -10.61 -28.13 -1.41
N LYS A 69 -11.90 -28.22 -1.05
CA LYS A 69 -13.00 -27.86 -1.95
C LYS A 69 -12.92 -26.39 -2.33
N ALA A 70 -12.74 -25.51 -1.37
CA ALA A 70 -12.59 -24.06 -1.60
C ALA A 70 -11.37 -23.75 -2.48
N ALA A 71 -10.21 -24.36 -2.21
CA ALA A 71 -9.01 -24.16 -3.00
C ALA A 71 -9.18 -24.60 -4.47
N ARG A 72 -9.84 -25.73 -4.71
CA ARG A 72 -10.16 -26.20 -6.07
C ARG A 72 -11.18 -25.31 -6.79
N GLU A 73 -12.15 -24.76 -6.07
CA GLU A 73 -13.16 -23.83 -6.61
C GLU A 73 -12.53 -22.49 -7.00
N ILE A 74 -11.62 -21.96 -6.17
CA ILE A 74 -10.89 -20.72 -6.45
C ILE A 74 -9.90 -20.93 -7.60
N GLY A 75 -9.18 -22.06 -7.60
CA GLY A 75 -8.09 -22.37 -8.52
C GLY A 75 -6.73 -21.90 -8.00
N TYR A 76 -5.69 -22.75 -8.16
CA TYR A 76 -4.33 -22.42 -7.75
C TYR A 76 -3.68 -21.38 -8.66
N PRO A 77 -2.79 -20.50 -8.12
CA PRO A 77 -2.35 -20.41 -6.73
C PRO A 77 -3.42 -19.81 -5.80
N VAL A 78 -3.47 -20.29 -4.55
CA VAL A 78 -4.34 -19.74 -3.50
C VAL A 78 -3.53 -19.19 -2.32
N MET A 79 -4.13 -18.27 -1.57
CA MET A 79 -3.62 -17.76 -0.31
C MET A 79 -4.33 -18.45 0.84
N VAL A 80 -3.59 -18.91 1.83
CA VAL A 80 -4.14 -19.38 3.12
C VAL A 80 -3.83 -18.34 4.18
N ARG A 81 -4.84 -18.03 5.03
CA ARG A 81 -4.66 -17.17 6.22
C ARG A 81 -5.32 -17.80 7.42
N SER A 82 -4.62 -17.84 8.53
CA SER A 82 -5.23 -18.20 9.81
C SER A 82 -6.11 -17.06 10.33
N ALA A 83 -7.35 -17.36 10.72
CA ALA A 83 -8.37 -16.35 11.05
C ALA A 83 -8.00 -15.43 12.23
N TYR A 84 -7.10 -15.83 13.12
CA TYR A 84 -6.72 -15.07 14.32
C TYR A 84 -5.22 -15.02 14.58
N ALA A 85 -4.38 -15.32 13.58
CA ALA A 85 -2.94 -15.30 13.76
C ALA A 85 -2.35 -13.90 13.70
N LEU A 86 -1.68 -13.49 14.76
CA LEU A 86 -0.86 -12.28 14.79
C LEU A 86 0.46 -12.53 14.04
N GLY A 87 0.82 -11.61 13.16
CA GLY A 87 2.13 -11.61 12.50
C GLY A 87 2.29 -12.59 11.33
N GLY A 88 1.19 -13.07 10.73
CA GLY A 88 1.26 -13.90 9.51
C GLY A 88 1.61 -15.37 9.74
N LEU A 89 1.66 -15.84 10.99
CA LEU A 89 1.85 -17.25 11.31
C LEU A 89 0.73 -18.12 10.73
N GLY A 90 1.09 -19.17 9.99
CA GLY A 90 0.13 -20.04 9.32
C GLY A 90 -0.53 -19.42 8.10
N SER A 91 0.08 -18.37 7.50
CA SER A 91 -0.39 -17.72 6.27
C SER A 91 0.65 -17.86 5.17
N GLY A 92 0.21 -18.06 3.93
CA GLY A 92 1.12 -18.18 2.81
C GLY A 92 0.42 -18.44 1.48
N ILE A 93 1.18 -18.33 0.40
CA ILE A 93 0.70 -18.62 -0.96
C ILE A 93 1.05 -20.06 -1.29
N CYS A 94 0.05 -20.79 -1.75
CA CYS A 94 0.16 -22.19 -2.17
C CYS A 94 0.05 -22.25 -3.70
N PRO A 95 1.14 -22.58 -4.40
CA PRO A 95 1.14 -22.67 -5.85
C PRO A 95 0.32 -23.86 -6.38
N ASP A 96 0.20 -24.90 -5.58
CA ASP A 96 -0.45 -26.17 -5.91
C ASP A 96 -1.12 -26.81 -4.70
N GLU A 97 -1.78 -27.95 -4.92
CA GLU A 97 -2.52 -28.68 -3.89
C GLU A 97 -1.60 -29.29 -2.82
N GLU A 98 -0.38 -29.72 -3.18
CA GLU A 98 0.56 -30.31 -2.22
C GLU A 98 1.05 -29.27 -1.21
N ALA A 99 1.44 -28.10 -1.69
CA ALA A 99 1.82 -26.97 -0.85
C ALA A 99 0.64 -26.50 0.02
N PHE A 100 -0.57 -26.51 -0.54
CA PHE A 100 -1.79 -26.14 0.17
C PHE A 100 -2.07 -27.07 1.35
N ILE A 101 -2.04 -28.39 1.15
CA ILE A 101 -2.29 -29.37 2.22
C ILE A 101 -1.32 -29.16 3.38
N LYS A 102 -0.02 -29.06 3.10
CA LYS A 102 1.02 -28.84 4.13
C LYS A 102 0.76 -27.57 4.95
N LEU A 103 0.42 -26.46 4.27
CA LEU A 103 0.20 -25.21 4.95
C LEU A 103 -1.13 -25.21 5.72
N ALA A 104 -2.20 -25.74 5.14
CA ALA A 104 -3.51 -25.80 5.78
C ALA A 104 -3.48 -26.69 7.05
N GLU A 105 -2.82 -27.87 7.01
CA GLU A 105 -2.61 -28.71 8.18
C GLU A 105 -1.90 -27.94 9.30
N SER A 106 -0.80 -27.24 8.96
CA SER A 106 -0.09 -26.40 9.93
C SER A 106 -0.99 -25.29 10.48
N SER A 107 -1.78 -24.63 9.63
CA SER A 107 -2.64 -23.52 10.01
C SER A 107 -3.76 -23.95 10.95
N PHE A 108 -4.35 -25.13 10.74
CA PHE A 108 -5.35 -25.73 11.63
C PHE A 108 -4.82 -26.13 13.01
N THR A 109 -3.49 -26.25 13.19
CA THR A 109 -2.93 -26.47 14.53
C THR A 109 -3.01 -25.22 15.41
N PHE A 110 -3.05 -24.03 14.79
CA PHE A 110 -3.08 -22.73 15.49
C PHE A 110 -4.45 -22.07 15.51
N SER A 111 -5.32 -22.41 14.55
CA SER A 111 -6.64 -21.81 14.41
C SER A 111 -7.70 -22.85 14.04
N LYS A 112 -8.88 -22.74 14.62
CA LYS A 112 -10.02 -23.59 14.25
C LYS A 112 -10.57 -23.24 12.85
N GLN A 113 -10.34 -22.03 12.38
CA GLN A 113 -10.82 -21.53 11.11
C GLN A 113 -9.66 -20.94 10.32
N ILE A 114 -9.60 -21.25 9.04
CA ILE A 114 -8.69 -20.64 8.08
C ILE A 114 -9.48 -19.99 6.94
N LEU A 115 -8.88 -18.99 6.31
CA LEU A 115 -9.37 -18.39 5.06
C LEU A 115 -8.58 -18.97 3.90
N VAL A 116 -9.29 -19.43 2.88
CA VAL A 116 -8.73 -19.80 1.57
C VAL A 116 -9.14 -18.72 0.58
N GLU A 117 -8.16 -18.00 0.05
CA GLU A 117 -8.40 -16.80 -0.76
C GLU A 117 -7.74 -16.89 -2.13
N GLU A 118 -8.30 -16.18 -3.11
CA GLU A 118 -7.69 -15.92 -4.42
C GLU A 118 -6.31 -15.29 -4.23
N SER A 119 -5.28 -15.83 -4.87
CA SER A 119 -3.95 -15.26 -4.85
C SER A 119 -3.85 -14.13 -5.88
N LEU A 120 -3.60 -12.92 -5.39
CA LEU A 120 -3.39 -11.73 -6.22
C LEU A 120 -1.90 -11.33 -6.27
N LYS A 121 -1.00 -12.30 -6.00
CA LYS A 121 0.44 -12.06 -6.04
C LYS A 121 0.85 -11.51 -7.40
N GLY A 122 1.60 -10.41 -7.39
CA GLY A 122 2.09 -9.77 -8.60
C GLY A 122 1.15 -8.71 -9.19
N TRP A 123 -0.07 -8.54 -8.64
CA TRP A 123 -0.92 -7.41 -8.98
C TRP A 123 -0.37 -6.13 -8.36
N LYS A 124 -0.68 -4.99 -8.96
CA LYS A 124 -0.35 -3.67 -8.38
C LYS A 124 -1.17 -3.42 -7.13
N GLU A 125 -0.58 -2.75 -6.16
CA GLU A 125 -1.31 -2.20 -5.03
C GLU A 125 -1.49 -0.69 -5.22
N ILE A 126 -2.76 -0.27 -5.33
CA ILE A 126 -3.16 1.13 -5.56
C ILE A 126 -4.05 1.56 -4.41
N GLU A 127 -3.77 2.74 -3.87
CA GLU A 127 -4.50 3.30 -2.75
C GLU A 127 -5.10 4.66 -3.08
N PHE A 128 -6.27 4.94 -2.51
CA PHE A 128 -6.85 6.29 -2.53
C PHE A 128 -7.21 6.73 -1.12
N GLU A 129 -6.87 7.97 -0.81
CA GLU A 129 -7.44 8.67 0.35
C GLU A 129 -8.70 9.38 -0.11
N VAL A 130 -9.80 9.09 0.56
CA VAL A 130 -11.14 9.57 0.21
C VAL A 130 -11.70 10.38 1.36
N ILE A 131 -12.35 11.48 1.03
CA ILE A 131 -13.09 12.27 2.00
C ILE A 131 -14.57 12.33 1.61
N ARG A 132 -15.46 12.22 2.60
CA ARG A 132 -16.91 12.34 2.39
C ARG A 132 -17.56 13.03 3.59
N ASP A 133 -18.41 14.03 3.33
CA ASP A 133 -19.21 14.68 4.36
C ASP A 133 -20.63 14.08 4.48
N ALA A 134 -21.41 14.58 5.43
CA ALA A 134 -22.77 14.11 5.68
C ALA A 134 -23.76 14.49 4.56
N ASN A 135 -23.44 15.47 3.71
CA ASN A 135 -24.23 15.89 2.55
C ASN A 135 -23.88 15.11 1.27
N ASP A 136 -23.08 14.03 1.41
CA ASP A 136 -22.64 13.18 0.31
C ASP A 136 -21.67 13.85 -0.69
N HIS A 137 -21.04 14.96 -0.32
CA HIS A 137 -19.93 15.47 -1.07
C HIS A 137 -18.72 14.53 -0.83
N CYS A 138 -18.29 13.82 -1.87
CA CYS A 138 -17.31 12.74 -1.78
C CYS A 138 -16.33 12.79 -2.95
N PHE A 139 -15.04 12.80 -2.65
CA PHE A 139 -13.97 12.75 -3.66
C PHE A 139 -12.68 12.13 -3.12
N THR A 140 -11.79 11.73 -4.03
CA THR A 140 -10.45 11.24 -3.72
C THR A 140 -9.49 12.42 -3.57
N VAL A 141 -8.79 12.48 -2.44
CA VAL A 141 -7.81 13.54 -2.14
C VAL A 141 -6.45 13.24 -2.74
N ALA A 142 -6.05 11.98 -2.71
CA ALA A 142 -4.77 11.50 -3.22
C ALA A 142 -4.90 10.10 -3.80
N SER A 143 -4.09 9.82 -4.82
CA SER A 143 -3.81 8.48 -5.30
C SER A 143 -2.37 8.10 -4.96
N MET A 144 -2.14 6.85 -4.59
CA MET A 144 -0.83 6.32 -4.25
C MET A 144 -0.64 4.96 -4.90
N GLU A 145 0.58 4.68 -5.28
CA GLU A 145 0.97 3.42 -5.91
C GLU A 145 2.18 2.83 -5.21
N ASN A 146 2.09 1.56 -4.84
CA ASN A 146 3.23 0.82 -4.31
C ASN A 146 4.19 0.44 -5.43
N PHE A 147 5.48 0.63 -5.19
CA PHE A 147 6.56 0.19 -6.07
C PHE A 147 6.63 -1.35 -6.13
N ASP A 148 6.48 -1.98 -4.97
CA ASP A 148 6.42 -3.43 -4.87
C ASP A 148 5.02 -3.95 -5.20
N PRO A 149 4.90 -5.14 -5.79
CA PRO A 149 3.61 -5.77 -6.06
C PRO A 149 2.92 -6.18 -4.75
N LEU A 150 1.62 -6.47 -4.85
CA LEU A 150 0.83 -6.97 -3.74
C LEU A 150 1.47 -8.19 -3.07
N GLY A 151 1.46 -8.19 -1.74
CA GLY A 151 2.10 -9.21 -0.89
C GLY A 151 3.17 -8.62 0.04
N ILE A 152 3.62 -7.40 -0.22
CA ILE A 152 4.46 -6.60 0.66
C ILE A 152 3.59 -5.52 1.29
N HIS A 153 3.60 -5.44 2.62
CA HIS A 153 2.82 -4.44 3.35
C HIS A 153 3.16 -3.03 2.88
N THR A 154 2.18 -2.15 2.66
CA THR A 154 2.39 -0.76 2.23
C THR A 154 3.42 -0.01 3.08
N GLY A 155 3.48 -0.30 4.41
CA GLY A 155 4.50 0.24 5.31
C GLY A 155 5.93 -0.17 4.97
N GLU A 156 6.09 -1.30 4.27
CA GLU A 156 7.38 -1.88 3.87
C GLU A 156 7.74 -1.57 2.41
N SER A 157 6.79 -1.08 1.62
CA SER A 157 7.00 -0.73 0.22
C SER A 157 7.44 0.73 0.05
N ILE A 158 8.17 0.99 -1.02
CA ILE A 158 8.31 2.34 -1.57
C ILE A 158 6.96 2.73 -2.17
N VAL A 159 6.45 3.93 -1.83
CA VAL A 159 5.16 4.40 -2.31
C VAL A 159 5.32 5.71 -3.05
N VAL A 160 4.68 5.83 -4.20
CA VAL A 160 4.70 7.04 -5.04
C VAL A 160 3.32 7.68 -5.07
N ALA A 161 3.26 8.99 -4.99
CA ALA A 161 2.06 9.80 -5.15
C ALA A 161 2.32 10.98 -6.10
N PRO A 162 1.39 11.29 -7.03
CA PRO A 162 0.27 10.46 -7.45
C PRO A 162 0.71 9.16 -8.14
N THR A 163 -0.25 8.27 -8.47
CA THR A 163 0.02 7.07 -9.30
C THR A 163 0.69 7.44 -10.62
N CYS A 164 1.71 6.69 -11.01
CA CYS A 164 2.58 7.02 -12.13
C CYS A 164 2.52 6.03 -13.29
N SER A 165 2.18 4.77 -13.01
CA SER A 165 2.21 3.70 -14.00
C SER A 165 0.83 3.38 -14.59
N LEU A 166 -0.23 4.04 -14.11
CA LEU A 166 -1.59 3.90 -14.61
C LEU A 166 -1.94 4.96 -15.65
N THR A 167 -2.86 4.62 -16.56
CA THR A 167 -3.44 5.61 -17.48
C THR A 167 -4.48 6.49 -16.75
N ASP A 168 -4.78 7.65 -17.31
CA ASP A 168 -5.79 8.55 -16.74
C ASP A 168 -7.17 7.88 -16.64
N GLU A 169 -7.52 7.01 -17.61
CA GLU A 169 -8.77 6.25 -17.61
C GLU A 169 -8.80 5.23 -16.46
N GLN A 170 -7.67 4.55 -16.19
CA GLN A 170 -7.55 3.61 -15.09
C GLN A 170 -7.67 4.32 -13.74
N VAL A 171 -6.99 5.44 -13.59
CA VAL A 171 -7.08 6.28 -12.38
C VAL A 171 -8.52 6.73 -12.15
N LYS A 172 -9.17 7.27 -13.19
CA LYS A 172 -10.55 7.74 -13.12
C LYS A 172 -11.51 6.61 -12.75
N MET A 173 -11.37 5.44 -13.36
CA MET A 173 -12.16 4.25 -13.03
C MET A 173 -12.04 3.89 -11.55
N LEU A 174 -10.84 3.81 -11.01
CA LEU A 174 -10.60 3.48 -9.61
C LEU A 174 -11.12 4.58 -8.66
N GLN A 175 -11.04 5.85 -9.04
CA GLN A 175 -11.63 6.97 -8.29
C GLN A 175 -13.16 6.88 -8.20
N GLU A 176 -13.82 6.57 -9.33
CA GLU A 176 -15.27 6.38 -9.37
C GLU A 176 -15.70 5.18 -8.53
N LEU A 177 -14.96 4.08 -8.59
CA LEU A 177 -15.18 2.90 -7.74
C LEU A 177 -14.98 3.24 -6.26
N SER A 178 -13.96 4.03 -5.93
CA SER A 178 -13.68 4.45 -4.55
C SER A 178 -14.84 5.26 -3.97
N THR A 179 -15.28 6.29 -4.67
CA THR A 179 -16.40 7.12 -4.21
C THR A 179 -17.70 6.31 -4.08
N LYS A 180 -17.96 5.39 -5.00
CA LYS A 180 -19.12 4.48 -4.96
C LYS A 180 -19.04 3.54 -3.74
N CYS A 181 -17.87 2.96 -3.47
CA CYS A 181 -17.64 2.08 -2.33
C CYS A 181 -17.88 2.81 -1.00
N ILE A 182 -17.27 3.99 -0.83
CA ILE A 182 -17.35 4.77 0.40
C ILE A 182 -18.78 5.25 0.68
N ARG A 183 -19.53 5.64 -0.35
CA ARG A 183 -20.96 5.96 -0.23
C ARG A 183 -21.77 4.77 0.24
N HIS A 184 -21.55 3.60 -0.36
CA HIS A 184 -22.28 2.37 -0.03
C HIS A 184 -22.00 1.89 1.40
N LEU A 185 -20.75 2.00 1.86
CA LEU A 185 -20.36 1.66 3.23
C LEU A 185 -20.87 2.68 4.27
N GLY A 186 -21.39 3.84 3.82
CA GLY A 186 -21.91 4.88 4.71
C GLY A 186 -20.83 5.61 5.53
N ILE A 187 -19.59 5.63 5.06
CA ILE A 187 -18.47 6.28 5.74
C ILE A 187 -18.65 7.80 5.64
N VAL A 188 -18.47 8.49 6.79
CA VAL A 188 -18.47 9.95 6.90
C VAL A 188 -17.18 10.40 7.58
N GLY A 189 -16.38 11.16 6.87
CA GLY A 189 -15.04 11.56 7.30
C GLY A 189 -14.01 11.19 6.26
N GLU A 190 -12.84 10.83 6.71
CA GLU A 190 -11.71 10.39 5.89
C GLU A 190 -11.55 8.86 5.98
N CYS A 191 -11.16 8.26 4.89
CA CYS A 191 -10.85 6.84 4.81
C CYS A 191 -9.86 6.53 3.69
N ASN A 192 -9.14 5.42 3.87
CA ASN A 192 -8.26 4.84 2.87
C ASN A 192 -8.93 3.63 2.22
N ILE A 193 -8.85 3.50 0.91
CA ILE A 193 -9.28 2.31 0.16
C ILE A 193 -8.11 1.75 -0.64
N GLN A 194 -7.91 0.44 -0.56
CA GLN A 194 -6.80 -0.27 -1.20
C GLN A 194 -7.31 -1.26 -2.23
N TYR A 195 -6.67 -1.25 -3.38
CA TYR A 195 -6.95 -2.12 -4.51
C TYR A 195 -5.76 -3.01 -4.87
N ALA A 196 -6.03 -4.28 -5.14
CA ALA A 196 -5.22 -5.03 -6.08
C ALA A 196 -5.72 -4.73 -7.49
N PHE A 197 -4.82 -4.36 -8.37
CA PHE A 197 -5.16 -3.94 -9.73
C PHE A 197 -4.28 -4.64 -10.78
N ASN A 198 -4.92 -5.24 -11.77
CA ASN A 198 -4.28 -5.78 -12.95
C ASN A 198 -4.42 -4.78 -14.10
N ALA A 199 -3.33 -4.08 -14.42
CA ALA A 199 -3.35 -3.02 -15.43
C ALA A 199 -3.52 -3.53 -16.87
N GLU A 200 -3.20 -4.81 -17.15
CA GLU A 200 -3.35 -5.41 -18.49
C GLU A 200 -4.81 -5.70 -18.81
N THR A 201 -5.57 -6.18 -17.82
CA THR A 201 -6.96 -6.59 -17.98
C THR A 201 -7.96 -5.56 -17.47
N ASN A 202 -7.51 -4.51 -16.80
CA ASN A 202 -8.31 -3.55 -16.04
C ASN A 202 -9.19 -4.23 -14.97
N ASP A 203 -8.76 -5.41 -14.47
CA ASP A 203 -9.44 -6.08 -13.41
C ASP A 203 -8.94 -5.62 -12.04
N TYR A 204 -9.80 -5.63 -11.03
CA TYR A 204 -9.48 -5.14 -9.70
C TYR A 204 -10.13 -5.97 -8.61
N ARG A 205 -9.56 -5.88 -7.40
CA ARG A 205 -10.19 -6.34 -6.15
C ARG A 205 -10.03 -5.26 -5.11
N VAL A 206 -11.09 -4.96 -4.39
CA VAL A 206 -11.01 -4.15 -3.17
C VAL A 206 -10.43 -5.02 -2.07
N ILE A 207 -9.25 -4.67 -1.59
CA ILE A 207 -8.55 -5.44 -0.56
C ILE A 207 -9.07 -5.09 0.83
N GLU A 208 -9.10 -3.79 1.12
CA GLU A 208 -9.60 -3.27 2.39
C GLU A 208 -10.02 -1.81 2.29
N VAL A 209 -10.84 -1.40 3.23
CA VAL A 209 -11.20 -0.01 3.47
C VAL A 209 -10.92 0.31 4.95
N ASN A 210 -10.07 1.28 5.19
CA ASN A 210 -9.76 1.77 6.52
C ASN A 210 -10.60 3.01 6.82
N ALA A 211 -11.72 2.86 7.55
CA ALA A 211 -12.64 3.95 7.87
C ALA A 211 -12.08 4.87 8.98
N ARG A 212 -10.85 5.30 8.85
CA ARG A 212 -10.10 6.08 9.84
C ARG A 212 -8.86 6.71 9.22
N LEU A 213 -8.35 7.76 9.84
CA LEU A 213 -7.02 8.28 9.54
C LEU A 213 -5.95 7.19 9.75
N SER A 214 -5.03 7.12 8.83
CA SER A 214 -3.95 6.12 8.78
C SER A 214 -2.58 6.80 8.58
N ARG A 215 -1.53 6.00 8.45
CA ARG A 215 -0.22 6.52 8.06
C ARG A 215 -0.22 7.06 6.63
N SER A 216 -0.95 6.41 5.73
CA SER A 216 -1.12 6.87 4.35
C SER A 216 -1.85 8.22 4.29
N SER A 217 -2.81 8.49 5.19
CA SER A 217 -3.47 9.80 5.28
C SER A 217 -2.49 10.92 5.67
N ALA A 218 -1.52 10.62 6.55
CA ALA A 218 -0.47 11.57 6.90
C ALA A 218 0.48 11.82 5.71
N LEU A 219 0.82 10.76 4.95
CA LEU A 219 1.59 10.88 3.71
C LEU A 219 0.83 11.72 2.68
N ALA A 220 -0.45 11.39 2.43
CA ALA A 220 -1.30 12.11 1.50
C ALA A 220 -1.44 13.60 1.88
N SER A 221 -1.63 13.92 3.17
CA SER A 221 -1.68 15.31 3.63
C SER A 221 -0.40 16.07 3.35
N LYS A 222 0.77 15.45 3.59
CA LYS A 222 2.06 16.06 3.26
C LYS A 222 2.28 16.18 1.76
N ALA A 223 1.86 15.16 1.01
CA ALA A 223 2.00 15.09 -0.44
C ALA A 223 1.18 16.18 -1.14
N THR A 224 -0.06 16.36 -0.73
CA THR A 224 -1.03 17.22 -1.41
C THR A 224 -1.15 18.61 -0.80
N GLY A 225 -0.70 18.79 0.44
CA GLY A 225 -1.01 19.99 1.22
C GLY A 225 -2.45 20.06 1.71
N TYR A 226 -3.28 19.04 1.40
CA TYR A 226 -4.66 18.97 1.89
C TYR A 226 -4.70 18.52 3.35
N PRO A 227 -5.27 19.29 4.27
CA PRO A 227 -5.18 19.01 5.70
C PRO A 227 -6.21 17.96 6.14
N LEU A 228 -6.05 16.70 5.72
CA LEU A 228 -7.01 15.60 5.93
C LEU A 228 -7.49 15.49 7.37
N ALA A 229 -6.57 15.53 8.34
CA ALA A 229 -6.93 15.39 9.75
C ALA A 229 -7.80 16.55 10.26
N PHE A 230 -7.50 17.78 9.82
CA PHE A 230 -8.31 18.96 10.16
C PHE A 230 -9.72 18.85 9.56
N VAL A 231 -9.80 18.51 8.27
CA VAL A 231 -11.06 18.41 7.55
C VAL A 231 -11.90 17.26 8.14
N ALA A 232 -11.31 16.09 8.37
CA ALA A 232 -11.99 14.96 9.00
C ALA A 232 -12.53 15.29 10.40
N ALA A 233 -11.76 16.01 11.22
CA ALA A 233 -12.22 16.48 12.54
C ALA A 233 -13.40 17.45 12.43
N LYS A 234 -13.40 18.37 11.46
CA LYS A 234 -14.53 19.28 11.23
C LYS A 234 -15.77 18.53 10.75
N ILE A 235 -15.61 17.57 9.83
CA ILE A 235 -16.73 16.72 9.39
C ILE A 235 -17.31 15.94 10.57
N ALA A 236 -16.48 15.38 11.43
CA ALA A 236 -16.93 14.67 12.64
C ALA A 236 -17.74 15.56 13.58
N LEU A 237 -17.44 16.86 13.63
CA LEU A 237 -18.21 17.84 14.38
C LEU A 237 -19.51 18.28 13.68
N GLY A 238 -19.77 17.80 12.47
CA GLY A 238 -21.00 18.04 11.69
C GLY A 238 -20.90 19.15 10.65
N TYR A 239 -19.69 19.68 10.37
CA TYR A 239 -19.51 20.64 9.28
C TYR A 239 -19.50 19.91 7.93
N THR A 240 -20.01 20.56 6.91
CA THR A 240 -19.90 20.11 5.51
C THR A 240 -18.61 20.63 4.87
N LEU A 241 -18.20 20.00 3.78
CA LEU A 241 -17.00 20.43 3.05
C LEU A 241 -17.10 21.89 2.54
N ASP A 242 -18.29 22.32 2.12
CA ASP A 242 -18.54 23.70 1.71
C ASP A 242 -18.26 24.68 2.87
N GLN A 243 -18.82 24.40 4.05
CA GLN A 243 -18.60 25.23 5.23
C GLN A 243 -17.13 25.27 5.67
N ILE A 244 -16.42 24.15 5.53
CA ILE A 244 -14.98 24.08 5.86
C ILE A 244 -14.17 24.91 4.86
N GLY A 245 -14.52 24.89 3.57
CA GLY A 245 -13.88 25.69 2.54
C GLY A 245 -14.00 27.20 2.78
N GLU A 246 -15.12 27.66 3.29
CA GLU A 246 -15.35 29.06 3.64
C GLU A 246 -14.52 29.53 4.85
N MET A 247 -14.02 28.61 5.68
CA MET A 247 -13.18 28.91 6.85
C MET A 247 -11.72 29.29 6.50
N GLY A 248 -11.39 29.42 5.20
CA GLY A 248 -10.08 29.91 4.76
C GLY A 248 -8.97 28.87 4.85
N THR A 249 -9.28 27.60 4.62
CA THR A 249 -8.24 26.59 4.39
C THR A 249 -7.40 26.97 3.17
N PRO A 250 -6.05 26.78 3.19
CA PRO A 250 -5.17 27.17 2.10
C PRO A 250 -5.52 26.58 0.74
N ASN A 251 -6.20 25.42 0.75
CA ASN A 251 -6.72 24.74 -0.44
C ASN A 251 -8.24 24.58 -0.27
N SER A 252 -8.98 24.69 -1.39
CA SER A 252 -10.41 24.44 -1.40
C SER A 252 -10.72 23.06 -0.76
N ALA A 253 -11.51 23.06 0.31
CA ALA A 253 -11.84 21.81 1.01
C ALA A 253 -12.74 20.88 0.18
N TYR A 254 -13.29 21.35 -0.94
CA TYR A 254 -14.23 20.60 -1.78
C TYR A 254 -13.67 20.18 -3.15
N ALA A 255 -12.37 20.28 -3.36
CA ALA A 255 -11.76 19.84 -4.62
C ALA A 255 -10.50 19.04 -4.36
N ALA A 256 -10.29 18.01 -5.17
CA ALA A 256 -9.06 17.24 -5.14
C ALA A 256 -7.86 18.13 -5.49
N PRO A 257 -6.78 18.10 -4.72
CA PRO A 257 -5.54 18.78 -5.05
C PRO A 257 -4.98 18.27 -6.38
N GLN A 258 -4.50 19.17 -7.22
CA GLN A 258 -3.78 18.82 -8.43
C GLN A 258 -2.29 19.02 -8.20
N LEU A 259 -1.49 17.97 -8.47
CA LEU A 259 -0.06 17.97 -8.25
C LEU A 259 0.68 18.07 -9.58
N ASP A 260 1.65 18.98 -9.67
CA ASP A 260 2.60 19.08 -10.78
C ASP A 260 3.98 18.52 -10.42
N TYR A 261 4.04 17.71 -9.35
CA TYR A 261 5.24 17.06 -8.82
C TYR A 261 4.91 15.64 -8.33
N LEU A 262 5.96 14.88 -8.13
CA LEU A 262 5.89 13.52 -7.58
C LEU A 262 6.47 13.48 -6.18
N ILE A 263 5.94 12.56 -5.39
CA ILE A 263 6.41 12.26 -4.04
C ILE A 263 6.74 10.78 -3.95
N CYS A 264 7.84 10.48 -3.28
CA CYS A 264 8.25 9.12 -2.96
C CYS A 264 8.43 8.96 -1.46
N LYS A 265 7.70 8.04 -0.86
CA LYS A 265 7.91 7.56 0.51
C LYS A 265 8.83 6.34 0.45
N ILE A 266 9.92 6.35 1.21
CA ILE A 266 10.82 5.21 1.36
C ILE A 266 10.86 4.79 2.82
N PRO A 267 10.59 3.51 3.14
CA PRO A 267 10.70 3.00 4.50
C PRO A 267 12.15 2.94 4.96
N ARG A 268 12.36 3.05 6.26
CA ARG A 268 13.64 2.78 6.89
C ARG A 268 13.58 1.50 7.69
N TRP A 269 14.57 0.64 7.47
CA TRP A 269 14.77 -0.59 8.23
C TRP A 269 16.08 -0.52 9.01
N ASP A 270 16.06 -1.08 10.20
CA ASP A 270 17.25 -1.25 11.05
C ASP A 270 17.54 -2.74 11.30
N LEU A 271 17.18 -3.60 10.34
CA LEU A 271 17.23 -5.07 10.49
C LEU A 271 18.63 -5.59 10.77
N THR A 272 19.66 -4.92 10.26
CA THR A 272 21.07 -5.28 10.51
C THR A 272 21.53 -5.10 11.96
N LYS A 273 20.77 -4.36 12.78
CA LYS A 273 21.07 -4.16 14.20
C LYS A 273 20.74 -5.39 15.06
N PHE A 274 19.95 -6.32 14.52
CA PHE A 274 19.46 -7.47 15.27
C PHE A 274 20.00 -8.76 14.69
N VAL A 275 20.66 -9.57 15.51
CA VAL A 275 21.19 -10.86 15.11
C VAL A 275 20.05 -11.87 14.98
N GLY A 276 20.02 -12.62 13.87
CA GLY A 276 19.04 -13.69 13.64
C GLY A 276 17.66 -13.23 13.14
N VAL A 277 17.48 -11.94 12.84
CA VAL A 277 16.25 -11.44 12.22
C VAL A 277 16.35 -11.61 10.70
N SER A 278 15.31 -12.18 10.10
CA SER A 278 15.18 -12.25 8.64
C SER A 278 15.09 -10.85 8.05
N ARG A 279 15.87 -10.62 7.00
CA ARG A 279 15.84 -9.38 6.21
C ARG A 279 14.73 -9.33 5.16
N GLU A 280 14.04 -10.45 4.94
CA GLU A 280 12.91 -10.48 4.01
C GLU A 280 11.80 -9.53 4.47
N ILE A 281 11.28 -8.75 3.56
CA ILE A 281 10.10 -7.90 3.74
C ILE A 281 8.88 -8.60 3.15
N GLY A 282 7.72 -8.39 3.76
CA GLY A 282 6.49 -9.07 3.35
C GLY A 282 5.26 -8.42 3.97
N SER A 283 4.26 -9.21 4.32
CA SER A 283 3.00 -8.74 4.88
C SER A 283 3.08 -8.18 6.31
N SER A 284 4.18 -8.44 7.04
CA SER A 284 4.39 -7.94 8.40
C SER A 284 5.28 -6.70 8.41
N MET A 285 4.92 -5.72 9.23
CA MET A 285 5.67 -4.48 9.40
C MET A 285 6.96 -4.66 10.20
N LYS A 286 8.11 -4.36 9.60
CA LYS A 286 9.45 -4.37 10.21
C LYS A 286 10.13 -3.01 10.16
N SER A 287 9.62 -2.09 9.35
CA SER A 287 10.16 -0.73 9.21
C SER A 287 10.01 0.07 10.50
N VAL A 288 11.03 0.88 10.83
CA VAL A 288 11.10 1.70 12.05
C VAL A 288 10.81 3.17 11.80
N GLY A 289 10.71 3.58 10.53
CA GLY A 289 10.43 4.94 10.12
C GLY A 289 10.33 5.04 8.61
N GLU A 290 10.18 6.27 8.13
CA GLU A 290 10.06 6.56 6.71
C GLU A 290 10.56 7.97 6.41
N ILE A 291 10.98 8.19 5.17
CA ILE A 291 11.24 9.53 4.62
C ILE A 291 10.29 9.81 3.45
N MET A 292 10.15 11.06 3.12
CA MET A 292 9.42 11.53 1.97
C MET A 292 10.27 12.48 1.16
N SER A 293 10.44 12.18 -0.13
CA SER A 293 11.13 13.02 -1.10
C SER A 293 10.16 13.59 -2.12
N ILE A 294 10.46 14.77 -2.65
CA ILE A 294 9.65 15.49 -3.63
C ILE A 294 10.51 15.90 -4.82
N GLY A 295 9.96 15.82 -6.01
CA GLY A 295 10.61 16.23 -7.26
C GLY A 295 9.68 16.18 -8.44
N ARG A 296 10.20 16.41 -9.65
CA ARG A 296 9.42 16.45 -10.88
C ARG A 296 9.51 15.18 -11.73
N SER A 297 10.39 14.27 -11.38
CA SER A 297 10.52 12.97 -12.02
C SER A 297 10.74 11.86 -11.00
N PHE A 298 10.41 10.63 -11.38
CA PHE A 298 10.64 9.48 -10.50
C PHE A 298 12.14 9.28 -10.23
N GLU A 299 12.98 9.48 -11.24
CA GLU A 299 14.43 9.37 -11.13
C GLU A 299 14.98 10.35 -10.08
N GLU A 300 14.45 11.56 -10.02
CA GLU A 300 14.84 12.58 -9.03
C GLU A 300 14.43 12.17 -7.62
N ILE A 301 13.15 11.78 -7.43
CA ILE A 301 12.62 11.51 -6.09
C ILE A 301 13.22 10.25 -5.47
N ILE A 302 13.47 9.20 -6.25
CA ILE A 302 14.08 7.98 -5.74
C ILE A 302 15.52 8.22 -5.31
N GLN A 303 16.30 8.97 -6.08
CA GLN A 303 17.66 9.35 -5.75
C GLN A 303 17.74 10.21 -4.47
N LYS A 304 16.88 11.22 -4.35
CA LYS A 304 16.78 12.04 -3.14
C LYS A 304 16.40 11.19 -1.92
N GLY A 305 15.40 10.34 -2.07
CA GLY A 305 14.89 9.52 -0.98
C GLY A 305 15.92 8.54 -0.45
N LEU A 306 16.59 7.81 -1.31
CA LEU A 306 17.62 6.84 -0.92
C LEU A 306 18.81 7.50 -0.19
N ARG A 307 19.21 8.71 -0.57
CA ARG A 307 20.22 9.49 0.17
C ARG A 307 19.75 9.91 1.55
N MET A 308 18.49 10.32 1.66
CA MET A 308 17.92 10.86 2.90
C MET A 308 17.64 9.80 3.96
N ILE A 309 17.50 8.52 3.58
CA ILE A 309 17.13 7.47 4.51
C ILE A 309 18.21 7.18 5.57
N GLY A 310 19.42 7.70 5.39
CA GLY A 310 20.47 7.67 6.40
C GLY A 310 21.14 6.31 6.59
N GLN A 311 21.18 5.48 5.54
CA GLN A 311 21.85 4.17 5.52
C GLN A 311 23.23 4.21 4.84
N GLY A 312 23.79 5.40 4.63
CA GLY A 312 25.11 5.60 4.01
C GLY A 312 25.10 5.51 2.48
N MET A 313 23.93 5.41 1.86
CA MET A 313 23.78 5.31 0.41
C MET A 313 23.83 6.68 -0.27
N HIS A 314 24.48 6.75 -1.43
CA HIS A 314 24.56 7.97 -2.25
C HIS A 314 23.33 8.18 -3.15
N GLY A 315 22.51 7.17 -3.30
CA GLY A 315 21.32 7.12 -4.14
C GLY A 315 21.08 5.70 -4.64
N PHE A 316 20.46 5.56 -5.80
CA PHE A 316 20.19 4.27 -6.41
C PHE A 316 21.45 3.56 -6.92
N VAL A 317 22.42 4.32 -7.42
CA VAL A 317 23.68 3.82 -7.99
C VAL A 317 24.89 4.44 -7.32
N GLY A 318 26.08 3.85 -7.50
CA GLY A 318 27.34 4.38 -6.99
C GLY A 318 27.58 4.10 -5.52
N ASN A 319 26.93 3.09 -4.95
CA ASN A 319 27.10 2.68 -3.56
C ASN A 319 28.23 1.65 -3.47
N GLU A 320 29.17 1.88 -2.54
CA GLU A 320 30.27 0.97 -2.27
C GLU A 320 29.85 -0.08 -1.20
N GLY A 321 30.38 -1.29 -1.33
CA GLY A 321 30.18 -2.36 -0.33
C GLY A 321 28.79 -2.99 -0.35
N VAL A 322 28.02 -2.80 -1.41
CA VAL A 322 26.75 -3.50 -1.66
C VAL A 322 26.97 -4.39 -2.86
N GLU A 323 27.19 -5.67 -2.62
CA GLU A 323 27.38 -6.70 -3.63
C GLU A 323 26.50 -7.90 -3.28
N PHE A 324 25.99 -8.57 -4.29
CA PHE A 324 25.09 -9.73 -4.14
C PHE A 324 25.69 -10.96 -4.82
N ASP A 325 25.75 -12.07 -4.08
CA ASP A 325 26.26 -13.34 -4.58
C ASP A 325 25.30 -13.97 -5.60
N ASP A 326 24.01 -13.85 -5.35
CA ASP A 326 22.94 -14.37 -6.22
C ASP A 326 21.87 -13.30 -6.45
N LEU A 327 21.97 -12.61 -7.58
CA LEU A 327 21.02 -11.54 -7.93
C LEU A 327 19.60 -12.06 -8.23
N ASP A 328 19.48 -13.25 -8.82
CA ASP A 328 18.16 -13.83 -9.12
C ASP A 328 17.42 -14.15 -7.81
N TYR A 329 18.15 -14.63 -6.82
CA TYR A 329 17.60 -14.87 -5.47
C TYR A 329 17.15 -13.55 -4.82
N GLU A 330 18.01 -12.54 -4.76
CA GLU A 330 17.73 -11.23 -4.13
C GLU A 330 16.57 -10.49 -4.84
N LEU A 331 16.44 -10.61 -6.14
CA LEU A 331 15.34 -10.03 -6.89
C LEU A 331 14.01 -10.74 -6.61
N SER A 332 14.02 -12.06 -6.46
CA SER A 332 12.83 -12.88 -6.23
C SER A 332 12.38 -12.93 -4.76
N HIS A 333 13.31 -12.68 -3.82
CA HIS A 333 13.08 -12.66 -2.37
C HIS A 333 13.29 -11.24 -1.84
N PRO A 334 12.21 -10.45 -1.70
CA PRO A 334 12.33 -9.02 -1.36
C PRO A 334 12.96 -8.83 0.02
N THR A 335 14.04 -8.06 0.05
CA THR A 335 14.73 -7.63 1.27
C THR A 335 14.76 -6.11 1.36
N ASP A 336 15.24 -5.56 2.47
CA ASP A 336 15.50 -4.13 2.64
C ASP A 336 16.59 -3.59 1.67
N LEU A 337 17.31 -4.46 0.97
CA LEU A 337 18.31 -4.11 -0.06
C LEU A 337 17.84 -4.33 -1.49
N ARG A 338 16.61 -4.81 -1.72
CA ARG A 338 16.10 -5.17 -3.06
C ARG A 338 16.29 -4.07 -4.10
N VAL A 339 16.10 -2.81 -3.72
CA VAL A 339 16.29 -1.68 -4.64
C VAL A 339 17.73 -1.59 -5.16
N PHE A 340 18.72 -1.94 -4.36
CA PHE A 340 20.12 -1.96 -4.76
C PHE A 340 20.48 -3.22 -5.57
N ALA A 341 19.84 -4.35 -5.31
CA ALA A 341 19.95 -5.54 -6.17
C ALA A 341 19.43 -5.26 -7.59
N ILE A 342 18.34 -4.47 -7.71
CA ILE A 342 17.86 -3.99 -9.02
C ILE A 342 18.92 -3.10 -9.71
N ALA A 343 19.59 -2.21 -8.95
CA ALA A 343 20.63 -1.36 -9.51
C ALA A 343 21.79 -2.21 -10.07
N GLU A 344 22.27 -3.18 -9.30
CA GLU A 344 23.35 -4.08 -9.74
C GLU A 344 22.95 -4.94 -10.94
N ALA A 345 21.72 -5.47 -10.94
CA ALA A 345 21.20 -6.25 -12.06
C ALA A 345 21.18 -5.42 -13.37
N LEU A 346 20.69 -4.17 -13.30
CA LEU A 346 20.70 -3.25 -14.44
C LEU A 346 22.11 -2.90 -14.88
N GLU A 347 23.06 -2.67 -13.95
CA GLU A 347 24.47 -2.41 -14.27
C GLU A 347 25.15 -3.62 -14.92
N LYS A 348 24.78 -4.84 -14.55
CA LYS A 348 25.24 -6.09 -15.17
C LYS A 348 24.52 -6.43 -16.48
N GLY A 349 23.56 -5.59 -16.92
CA GLY A 349 22.90 -5.72 -18.21
C GLY A 349 21.67 -6.63 -18.23
N TYR A 350 21.05 -6.91 -17.07
CA TYR A 350 19.77 -7.62 -17.03
C TYR A 350 18.71 -6.83 -17.81
N ALA A 351 17.94 -7.54 -18.63
CA ALA A 351 16.79 -6.96 -19.33
C ALA A 351 15.68 -6.61 -18.31
N ILE A 352 14.92 -5.55 -18.61
CA ILE A 352 13.77 -5.13 -17.78
C ILE A 352 12.78 -6.28 -17.62
N ASP A 353 12.51 -7.03 -18.69
CA ASP A 353 11.59 -8.17 -18.67
C ASP A 353 12.05 -9.25 -17.67
N ARG A 354 13.36 -9.53 -17.62
CA ARG A 354 13.91 -10.49 -16.66
C ARG A 354 13.76 -10.01 -15.23
N ILE A 355 14.03 -8.73 -14.96
CA ILE A 355 13.83 -8.15 -13.62
C ILE A 355 12.35 -8.17 -13.25
N PHE A 356 11.46 -7.86 -14.20
CA PHE A 356 10.00 -7.95 -13.99
C PHE A 356 9.56 -9.39 -13.68
N GLU A 357 10.06 -10.39 -14.41
CA GLU A 357 9.76 -11.80 -14.13
C GLU A 357 10.09 -12.21 -12.70
N LEU A 358 11.21 -11.73 -12.16
CA LEU A 358 11.69 -12.05 -10.81
C LEU A 358 10.99 -11.23 -9.72
N THR A 359 10.80 -9.94 -9.97
CA THR A 359 10.35 -8.99 -8.93
C THR A 359 8.85 -8.71 -8.97
N LYS A 360 8.22 -8.83 -10.15
CA LYS A 360 6.88 -8.34 -10.46
C LYS A 360 6.69 -6.82 -10.26
N ILE A 361 7.80 -6.09 -10.16
CA ILE A 361 7.77 -4.61 -10.14
C ILE A 361 7.47 -4.12 -11.54
N ASP A 362 6.54 -3.16 -11.65
CA ASP A 362 6.08 -2.66 -12.95
C ASP A 362 7.23 -2.19 -13.85
N PRO A 363 7.21 -2.57 -15.14
CA PRO A 363 8.23 -2.14 -16.11
C PRO A 363 8.40 -0.64 -16.23
N TRP A 364 7.36 0.14 -15.94
CA TRP A 364 7.47 1.60 -15.91
C TRP A 364 8.52 2.06 -14.88
N PHE A 365 8.46 1.55 -13.65
CA PHE A 365 9.43 1.87 -12.61
C PHE A 365 10.83 1.37 -12.98
N LEU A 366 10.92 0.13 -13.48
CA LEU A 366 12.20 -0.46 -13.90
C LEU A 366 12.86 0.34 -15.04
N GLY A 367 12.06 0.84 -15.99
CA GLY A 367 12.52 1.71 -17.05
C GLY A 367 13.08 3.04 -16.52
N LYS A 368 12.43 3.63 -15.52
CA LYS A 368 12.89 4.85 -14.86
C LYS A 368 14.20 4.63 -14.09
N LEU A 369 14.31 3.50 -13.39
CA LEU A 369 15.55 3.12 -12.70
C LEU A 369 16.69 2.87 -13.70
N LYS A 370 16.38 2.24 -14.84
CA LYS A 370 17.36 2.04 -15.93
C LYS A 370 17.91 3.37 -16.46
N ASN A 371 17.09 4.41 -16.57
CA ASN A 371 17.56 5.73 -16.99
C ASN A 371 18.70 6.25 -16.08
N ILE A 372 18.60 6.02 -14.76
CA ILE A 372 19.64 6.42 -13.81
C ILE A 372 20.95 5.67 -14.08
N VAL A 373 20.87 4.35 -14.33
CA VAL A 373 22.04 3.53 -14.67
C VAL A 373 22.67 3.99 -15.98
N ASP A 374 21.84 4.24 -17.00
CA ASP A 374 22.30 4.70 -18.31
C ASP A 374 23.01 6.07 -18.21
N TYR A 375 22.52 6.98 -17.36
CA TYR A 375 23.18 8.25 -17.09
C TYR A 375 24.53 8.06 -16.37
N LYS A 376 24.61 7.16 -15.38
CA LYS A 376 25.89 6.83 -14.73
C LYS A 376 26.90 6.31 -15.73
N GLN A 377 26.49 5.40 -16.62
CA GLN A 377 27.36 4.86 -17.68
C GLN A 377 27.83 5.94 -18.66
N LYS A 378 26.95 6.85 -19.06
CA LYS A 378 27.34 8.01 -19.89
C LYS A 378 28.37 8.88 -19.20
N LEU A 379 28.12 9.22 -17.94
CA LEU A 379 29.06 10.08 -17.16
C LEU A 379 30.43 9.44 -17.00
N SER A 380 30.51 8.11 -16.86
CA SER A 380 31.79 7.40 -16.73
C SER A 380 32.66 7.47 -17.99
N GLN A 381 32.07 7.80 -19.15
CA GLN A 381 32.81 8.00 -20.41
C GLN A 381 33.51 9.37 -20.49
N TYR A 382 33.13 10.31 -19.63
CA TYR A 382 33.75 11.63 -19.59
C TYR A 382 34.81 11.65 -18.50
N ASN A 383 36.05 11.88 -18.89
CA ASN A 383 37.19 12.07 -17.96
C ASN A 383 36.95 13.29 -17.05
N ASN A 384 37.75 13.42 -15.98
CA ASN A 384 37.71 14.42 -14.91
C ASN A 384 37.44 15.91 -15.31
N CYS A 385 37.32 16.22 -16.59
CA CYS A 385 37.06 17.55 -17.10
C CYS A 385 35.70 18.14 -16.69
N LEU A 386 34.70 17.31 -16.41
CA LEU A 386 33.34 17.75 -16.00
C LEU A 386 33.30 18.34 -14.58
N LEU A 387 34.23 17.95 -13.70
CA LEU A 387 34.33 18.51 -12.35
C LEU A 387 34.66 20.00 -12.34
N TYR A 388 35.30 20.52 -13.42
CA TYR A 388 35.69 21.94 -13.56
C TYR A 388 34.65 22.78 -14.32
N THR A 389 33.64 22.14 -14.94
CA THR A 389 32.64 22.84 -15.75
C THR A 389 31.27 22.90 -15.10
N SER A 390 31.07 22.23 -13.95
CA SER A 390 29.84 22.32 -13.17
C SER A 390 29.77 23.69 -12.49
N PRO A 391 28.72 24.48 -12.69
CA PRO A 391 28.61 25.82 -12.10
C PRO A 391 28.43 25.81 -10.58
N SER A 392 28.14 24.64 -9.97
CA SER A 392 28.04 24.49 -8.53
C SER A 392 28.30 23.04 -8.08
N PRO A 393 29.09 22.83 -7.01
CA PRO A 393 29.22 21.49 -6.39
C PRO A 393 27.92 20.97 -5.76
N ARG A 394 26.86 21.78 -5.76
CA ARG A 394 25.52 21.37 -5.26
C ARG A 394 24.64 20.76 -6.34
N ASP A 395 25.03 20.90 -7.60
CA ASP A 395 24.26 20.42 -8.77
C ASP A 395 24.84 19.13 -9.37
N SER A 396 25.79 18.53 -8.68
CA SER A 396 26.45 17.25 -9.03
C SER A 396 25.88 16.08 -8.24
#